data_b822595e2614aa6153c44d6e4c6091e3
#
_entry.id   b822595e2614aa6153c44d6e4c6091e3
#
_cell.length_a   1.000
_cell.length_b   1.000
_cell.length_c   1.000
_cell.angle_alpha   90.00
_cell.angle_beta   90.00
_cell.angle_gamma   90.00
#
_symmetry.space_group_name_H-M   'P 1'
#
loop_
_entity.id
_entity.type
_entity.pdbx_description
1 polymer ?
#
loop_
_entity_poly.entity_id
_entity_poly.type
_entity_poly.pdbx_seq_one_letter_code
_entity_poly.pdbx_strand_id
1 'polypeptide(L)'
;MAREITKDIKEHIGVIYSTIRGRKEGDGWTKEVNLISWNGGIPKIDIRDWDADHERCSKGITLSKEEAKEVMTLLQEYFGKDGERE
;
A
#
# COMPACT_ATOMS: atom_id res chain seq x y z
N MET A 1 17.19 -19.09 14.89
CA MET A 1 15.76 -19.19 15.02
C MET A 1 15.08 -18.10 14.17
N ALA A 2 14.16 -18.52 13.36
CA ALA A 2 13.49 -17.57 12.48
C ALA A 2 12.55 -16.69 13.30
N ARG A 3 12.59 -15.39 13.02
CA ARG A 3 11.70 -14.47 13.68
C ARG A 3 10.45 -14.30 12.82
N GLU A 4 9.33 -14.50 13.44
CA GLU A 4 8.07 -14.28 12.74
C GLU A 4 7.81 -12.80 12.60
N ILE A 5 7.38 -12.43 11.39
CA ILE A 5 6.98 -11.05 11.16
C ILE A 5 5.48 -10.99 11.35
N THR A 6 5.08 -10.18 12.31
CA THR A 6 3.67 -9.98 12.60
C THR A 6 3.17 -8.77 11.85
N LYS A 7 2.12 -8.97 11.05
CA LYS A 7 1.49 -7.88 10.31
C LYS A 7 0.09 -7.69 10.85
N ASP A 8 -0.17 -6.49 11.30
CA ASP A 8 -1.46 -6.18 11.89
C ASP A 8 -2.05 -5.00 11.15
N ILE A 9 -3.03 -5.28 10.29
CA ILE A 9 -3.68 -4.21 9.52
C ILE A 9 -4.64 -3.49 10.46
N LYS A 10 -4.26 -2.29 10.82
CA LYS A 10 -5.07 -1.48 11.73
C LYS A 10 -6.22 -0.82 11.01
N GLU A 11 -6.01 -0.44 9.79
CA GLU A 11 -7.06 0.22 9.02
C GLU A 11 -6.82 -0.01 7.55
N HIS A 12 -7.85 -0.43 6.85
CA HIS A 12 -7.80 -0.56 5.39
C HIS A 12 -8.20 0.78 4.80
N ILE A 13 -7.25 1.43 4.13
CA ILE A 13 -7.51 2.74 3.58
C ILE A 13 -8.18 2.63 2.21
N GLY A 14 -7.64 1.77 1.36
CA GLY A 14 -8.30 1.57 0.08
C GLY A 14 -7.50 0.70 -0.86
N VAL A 15 -8.13 0.37 -1.97
CA VAL A 15 -7.51 -0.41 -3.03
C VAL A 15 -7.13 0.55 -4.14
N ILE A 16 -5.88 0.45 -4.59
CA ILE A 16 -5.45 1.22 -5.74
C ILE A 16 -5.93 0.50 -6.97
N TYR A 17 -6.80 1.14 -7.72
CA TYR A 17 -7.28 0.55 -8.94
C TYR A 17 -6.17 0.59 -9.97
N SER A 18 -5.79 -0.57 -10.45
CA SER A 18 -4.83 -0.62 -11.52
C SER A 18 -5.08 -1.90 -12.29
N THR A 19 -4.96 -1.78 -13.59
CA THR A 19 -4.95 -2.95 -14.43
C THR A 19 -3.53 -3.44 -14.45
N ILE A 20 -3.26 -4.46 -13.67
CA ILE A 20 -1.91 -5.01 -13.62
C ILE A 20 -1.74 -5.92 -14.82
N ARG A 21 -0.91 -5.48 -15.74
CA ARG A 21 -0.69 -6.23 -16.95
C ARG A 21 -0.03 -7.56 -16.62
N GLY A 22 -0.49 -8.59 -17.27
CA GLY A 22 0.07 -9.92 -17.08
C GLY A 22 -0.47 -10.66 -15.90
N ARG A 23 -1.30 -10.03 -15.11
CA ARG A 23 -1.91 -10.71 -13.99
C ARG A 23 -3.27 -11.22 -14.40
N LYS A 24 -3.52 -12.46 -14.08
CA LYS A 24 -4.79 -13.06 -14.45
C LYS A 24 -5.88 -12.53 -13.56
N GLU A 25 -7.03 -12.28 -14.17
CA GLU A 25 -8.20 -11.92 -13.41
C GLU A 25 -8.55 -13.07 -12.48
N GLY A 26 -8.79 -12.73 -11.22
CA GLY A 26 -9.19 -13.75 -10.28
C GLY A 26 -8.08 -14.39 -9.48
N ASP A 27 -6.83 -13.91 -9.63
CA ASP A 27 -5.77 -14.45 -8.80
C ASP A 27 -5.85 -13.91 -7.37
N GLY A 28 -6.75 -12.97 -7.14
CA GLY A 28 -7.04 -12.52 -5.80
C GLY A 28 -6.11 -11.48 -5.24
N TRP A 29 -5.12 -11.05 -6.00
CA TRP A 29 -4.17 -10.06 -5.50
C TRP A 29 -4.64 -8.65 -5.83
N THR A 30 -4.58 -7.77 -4.83
CA THR A 30 -4.93 -6.38 -5.01
C THR A 30 -3.84 -5.49 -4.42
N LYS A 31 -3.58 -4.38 -5.08
CA LYS A 31 -2.65 -3.39 -4.55
C LYS A 31 -3.43 -2.48 -3.61
N GLU A 32 -2.98 -2.40 -2.37
CA GLU A 32 -3.75 -1.72 -1.34
C GLU A 32 -2.92 -0.72 -0.56
N VAL A 33 -3.62 0.28 -0.06
CA VAL A 33 -3.07 1.22 0.90
C VAL A 33 -3.70 0.90 2.24
N ASN A 34 -2.87 0.62 3.23
CA ASN A 34 -3.34 0.24 4.55
C ASN A 34 -2.50 0.93 5.63
N LEU A 35 -3.06 1.01 6.82
CA LEU A 35 -2.31 1.40 7.99
C LEU A 35 -1.95 0.11 8.72
N ILE A 36 -0.65 -0.19 8.78
CA ILE A 36 -0.19 -1.47 9.30
C ILE A 36 0.81 -1.28 10.43
N SER A 37 0.62 -2.07 11.47
CA SER A 37 1.60 -2.17 12.54
C SER A 37 2.42 -3.42 12.28
N TRP A 38 3.70 -3.23 12.04
CA TRP A 38 4.63 -4.33 11.80
C TRP A 38 5.29 -4.69 13.13
N ASN A 39 5.18 -5.97 13.52
CA ASN A 39 5.82 -6.48 14.74
C ASN A 39 5.45 -5.64 15.98
N GLY A 40 4.20 -5.19 16.03
CA GLY A 40 3.73 -4.43 17.17
C GLY A 40 4.23 -3.00 17.22
N GLY A 41 4.86 -2.53 16.16
CA GLY A 41 5.39 -1.17 16.14
C GLY A 41 4.34 -0.12 15.85
N ILE A 42 4.81 1.10 15.70
CA ILE A 42 3.93 2.23 15.40
C ILE A 42 3.30 2.00 14.03
N PRO A 43 1.97 2.13 13.90
CA PRO A 43 1.32 1.93 12.61
C PRO A 43 1.83 2.91 11.57
N LYS A 44 2.07 2.40 10.38
CA LYS A 44 2.59 3.19 9.27
C LYS A 44 1.75 2.96 8.03
N ILE A 45 1.85 3.89 7.11
CA ILE A 45 1.17 3.75 5.81
C ILE A 45 1.93 2.74 4.98
N ASP A 46 1.19 1.82 4.37
CA ASP A 46 1.81 0.74 3.61
C ASP A 46 1.11 0.59 2.28
N ILE A 47 1.89 0.41 1.24
CA ILE A 47 1.37 0.22 -0.12
C ILE A 47 2.02 -1.04 -0.67
N ARG A 48 1.21 -2.06 -0.91
CA ARG A 48 1.70 -3.31 -1.49
C ARG A 48 0.54 -4.15 -1.98
N ASP A 49 0.87 -5.22 -2.67
CA ASP A 49 -0.12 -6.18 -3.12
C ASP A 49 -0.40 -7.19 -2.02
N TRP A 50 -1.65 -7.57 -1.90
CA TRP A 50 -2.09 -8.57 -0.92
C TRP A 50 -2.91 -9.64 -1.62
N ASP A 51 -2.79 -10.87 -1.14
CA ASP A 51 -3.67 -11.93 -1.64
C ASP A 51 -5.05 -11.78 -1.02
N ALA A 52 -5.98 -12.65 -1.44
CA ALA A 52 -7.36 -12.51 -1.03
C ALA A 52 -7.54 -12.64 0.48
N ASP A 53 -6.73 -13.47 1.11
CA ASP A 53 -6.85 -13.72 2.54
C ASP A 53 -5.99 -12.77 3.37
N HIS A 54 -5.23 -11.92 2.73
CA HIS A 54 -4.30 -11.00 3.39
C HIS A 54 -3.26 -11.74 4.23
N GLU A 55 -2.92 -12.95 3.82
CA GLU A 55 -1.87 -13.72 4.48
C GLU A 55 -0.53 -13.51 3.82
N ARG A 56 -0.55 -13.32 2.50
CA ARG A 56 0.67 -13.09 1.73
C ARG A 56 0.65 -11.71 1.15
N CYS A 57 1.81 -11.12 1.05
CA CYS A 57 1.92 -9.81 0.45
C CYS A 57 3.22 -9.75 -0.35
N SER A 58 3.23 -8.84 -1.31
CA SER A 58 4.41 -8.61 -2.11
C SER A 58 5.35 -7.65 -1.39
N LYS A 59 6.49 -7.40 -2.00
CA LYS A 59 7.31 -6.28 -1.58
C LYS A 59 6.55 -5.00 -1.86
N GLY A 60 6.71 -4.04 -0.99
CA GLY A 60 6.03 -2.79 -1.14
C GLY A 60 6.79 -1.69 -0.47
N ILE A 61 6.10 -0.63 -0.13
CA ILE A 61 6.72 0.51 0.51
C ILE A 61 5.97 0.84 1.78
N THR A 62 6.71 1.16 2.83
CA THR A 62 6.15 1.56 4.11
C THR A 62 6.61 2.96 4.38
N LEU A 63 5.66 3.83 4.70
CA LEU A 63 5.94 5.24 4.90
C LEU A 63 5.44 5.67 6.26
N SER A 64 6.20 6.54 6.92
CA SER A 64 5.66 7.20 8.10
C SER A 64 4.51 8.09 7.65
N LYS A 65 3.71 8.54 8.62
CA LYS A 65 2.61 9.43 8.28
C LYS A 65 3.10 10.73 7.67
N GLU A 66 4.24 11.22 8.16
CA GLU A 66 4.83 12.44 7.61
C GLU A 66 5.28 12.23 6.17
N GLU A 67 5.93 11.09 5.92
CA GLU A 67 6.35 10.78 4.56
C GLU A 67 5.16 10.64 3.62
N ALA A 68 4.10 9.99 4.11
CA ALA A 68 2.91 9.81 3.29
C ALA A 68 2.26 11.15 2.95
N LYS A 69 2.24 12.07 3.91
CA LYS A 69 1.69 13.39 3.65
C LYS A 69 2.50 14.13 2.61
N GLU A 70 3.82 13.96 2.64
CA GLU A 70 4.67 14.59 1.65
C GLU A 70 4.42 14.02 0.27
N VAL A 71 4.24 12.70 0.17
CA VAL A 71 3.91 12.08 -1.10
C VAL A 71 2.60 12.66 -1.64
N MET A 72 1.62 12.81 -0.76
CA MET A 72 0.34 13.38 -1.17
C MET A 72 0.53 14.78 -1.73
N THR A 73 1.32 15.60 -1.05
CA THR A 73 1.58 16.97 -1.48
C THR A 73 2.25 16.98 -2.84
N LEU A 74 3.26 16.14 -3.02
CA LEU A 74 3.99 16.09 -4.28
C LEU A 74 3.10 15.65 -5.42
N LEU A 75 2.24 14.68 -5.17
CA LEU A 75 1.33 14.21 -6.20
C LEU A 75 0.29 15.26 -6.55
N GLN A 76 -0.21 15.97 -5.55
CA GLN A 76 -1.16 17.05 -5.81
C GLN A 76 -0.54 18.15 -6.64
N GLU A 77 0.73 18.48 -6.36
CA GLU A 77 1.43 19.49 -7.15
C GLU A 77 1.64 19.03 -8.58
N TYR A 78 2.01 17.77 -8.73
CA TYR A 78 2.24 17.21 -10.06
C TYR A 78 0.99 17.27 -10.91
N PHE A 79 -0.11 16.74 -10.37
CA PHE A 79 -1.35 16.66 -11.14
C PHE A 79 -2.05 18.00 -11.24
N GLY A 80 -1.87 18.86 -10.25
CA GLY A 80 -2.53 20.15 -10.25
C GLY A 80 -1.97 21.14 -11.25
N LYS A 81 -0.67 21.03 -11.53
CA LYS A 81 -0.03 21.99 -12.41
C LYS A 81 -0.52 21.94 -13.82
N ASP A 82 -0.72 20.76 -14.34
CA ASP A 82 -1.07 20.55 -15.73
C ASP A 82 -2.42 19.92 -15.90
N GLY A 83 -3.23 19.95 -14.83
CA GLY A 83 -4.42 19.17 -14.83
C GLY A 83 -4.02 17.71 -14.77
N GLU A 84 -4.80 16.86 -15.36
CA GLU A 84 -4.47 15.44 -15.38
C GLU A 84 -3.47 15.17 -16.47
N ARG A 85 -2.38 14.57 -16.06
CA ARG A 85 -1.40 14.09 -17.00
C ARG A 85 -1.55 12.63 -17.21
N GLU A 86 -1.35 12.21 -18.40
CA GLU A 86 -1.44 10.80 -18.72
C GLU A 86 -0.14 10.21 -19.07
#